data_01108b4127b8861ee628c3fe49a3bc33
#
_entry.id   01108b4127b8861ee628c3fe49a3bc33
#
_cell.length_a   1.000
_cell.length_b   1.000
_cell.length_c   1.000
_cell.angle_alpha   90.00
_cell.angle_beta   90.00
_cell.angle_gamma   90.00
#
_symmetry.space_group_name_H-M   'P 1'
#
loop_
_entity.id
_entity.type
_entity.pdbx_description
1 polymer ?
#
loop_
_entity_poly.entity_id
_entity_poly.type
_entity_poly.pdbx_seq_one_letter_code
_entity_poly.pdbx_strand_id
1 'polypeptide(L)'
;KKSEYSLILPSDHFIPRRNYSYLVPNSIDSIESHLIFGIKPRFASVEYGYMCKENKNKEISKVSKFFEKPNKQKAKIFVSKGYYWNSGIFLLNNRILKSEFEKFHPKMYTTCRKIISQLRIDLEFIETDLRLMKKLPEISFDRAILEKTMSLSMTELKQKWFDIGAWNTLSELSKQNVMLDKKAKIINNSKNSNVISDKKNTILNDVPNIFVISQKESLLISSKKNVGNVKKILEDKKNTSFTNFQNVFYKPWGHYETFIDSQNYLVKKLTIKPYHRLSLQLHKFRSEHWVVVEGTARITKGKSRQTLHKNESTFIPQGVVHCIENIGDNYLEVIEVQMGKILKESDIIRLDDPYKREK
;
A
#
# COMPACT_ATOMS: atom_id res chain seq x y z
N LYS A 1 15.48 -16.90 16.73
CA LYS A 1 16.70 -17.08 15.90
C LYS A 1 16.77 -15.91 14.93
N LYS A 2 17.91 -15.21 14.83
CA LYS A 2 18.13 -14.22 13.77
C LYS A 2 18.21 -14.97 12.44
N SER A 3 17.31 -14.66 11.49
CA SER A 3 17.37 -15.22 10.15
C SER A 3 18.63 -14.73 9.43
N GLU A 4 19.32 -15.62 8.74
CA GLU A 4 20.51 -15.25 7.94
C GLU A 4 20.09 -14.54 6.63
N TYR A 5 18.90 -14.82 6.13
CA TYR A 5 18.37 -14.27 4.89
C TYR A 5 17.01 -13.60 5.10
N SER A 6 16.76 -12.60 4.27
CA SER A 6 15.46 -11.92 4.16
C SER A 6 14.95 -12.00 2.73
N LEU A 7 13.75 -12.56 2.54
CA LEU A 7 13.06 -12.53 1.25
C LEU A 7 12.24 -11.25 1.16
N ILE A 8 12.57 -10.42 0.18
CA ILE A 8 11.89 -9.15 -0.12
C ILE A 8 11.03 -9.33 -1.36
N LEU A 9 9.75 -9.00 -1.23
CA LEU A 9 8.77 -9.10 -2.30
C LEU A 9 8.13 -7.73 -2.52
N PRO A 10 8.06 -7.21 -3.77
CA PRO A 10 7.29 -6.02 -4.08
C PRO A 10 5.80 -6.25 -3.83
N SER A 11 5.10 -5.24 -3.31
CA SER A 11 3.68 -5.33 -2.99
C SER A 11 2.75 -5.19 -4.20
N ASP A 12 3.27 -4.70 -5.31
CA ASP A 12 2.57 -4.40 -6.56
C ASP A 12 2.92 -5.36 -7.71
N HIS A 13 3.56 -6.48 -7.41
CA HIS A 13 3.86 -7.51 -8.39
C HIS A 13 2.88 -8.68 -8.31
N PHE A 14 2.52 -9.22 -9.46
CA PHE A 14 1.67 -10.38 -9.56
C PHE A 14 2.39 -11.58 -10.15
N ILE A 15 2.41 -12.68 -9.38
CA ILE A 15 2.90 -13.99 -9.79
C ILE A 15 1.74 -14.97 -9.58
N PRO A 16 1.24 -15.68 -10.61
CA PRO A 16 0.06 -16.54 -10.51
C PRO A 16 0.35 -17.85 -9.75
N ARG A 17 0.88 -17.75 -8.53
CA ARG A 17 1.12 -18.86 -7.60
C ARG A 17 0.82 -18.43 -6.17
N ARG A 18 0.27 -19.35 -5.37
CA ARG A 18 -0.08 -19.11 -3.95
C ARG A 18 1.07 -19.40 -2.99
N ASN A 19 2.09 -20.14 -3.41
CA ASN A 19 3.22 -20.52 -2.56
C ASN A 19 4.52 -19.96 -3.15
N TYR A 20 5.29 -19.26 -2.35
CA TYR A 20 6.56 -18.62 -2.72
C TYR A 20 7.81 -19.40 -2.26
N SER A 21 7.65 -20.62 -1.73
CA SER A 21 8.79 -21.44 -1.24
C SER A 21 9.85 -21.70 -2.32
N TYR A 22 9.45 -21.72 -3.61
CA TYR A 22 10.36 -21.88 -4.74
C TYR A 22 11.34 -20.69 -4.95
N LEU A 23 11.11 -19.56 -4.28
CA LEU A 23 12.05 -18.43 -4.27
C LEU A 23 13.19 -18.64 -3.28
N VAL A 24 13.14 -19.69 -2.47
CA VAL A 24 14.24 -20.06 -1.58
C VAL A 24 14.90 -21.31 -2.18
N PRO A 25 16.08 -21.17 -2.82
CA PRO A 25 16.78 -22.33 -3.39
C PRO A 25 17.18 -23.34 -2.31
N ASN A 26 17.14 -24.62 -2.64
CA ASN A 26 17.62 -25.67 -1.74
C ASN A 26 19.12 -25.49 -1.38
N SER A 27 19.87 -24.81 -2.25
CA SER A 27 21.28 -24.48 -2.06
C SER A 27 21.53 -23.14 -1.36
N ILE A 28 20.56 -22.61 -0.63
CA ILE A 28 20.65 -21.27 -0.01
C ILE A 28 21.88 -21.15 0.91
N ASP A 29 22.21 -22.20 1.64
CA ASP A 29 23.35 -22.21 2.57
C ASP A 29 24.71 -22.06 1.88
N SER A 30 24.78 -22.36 0.57
CA SER A 30 25.98 -22.19 -0.25
C SER A 30 26.06 -20.83 -0.96
N ILE A 31 25.07 -19.95 -0.79
CA ILE A 31 25.00 -18.65 -1.47
C ILE A 31 25.59 -17.57 -0.55
N GLU A 32 26.87 -17.26 -0.74
CA GLU A 32 27.56 -16.19 0.00
C GLU A 32 27.40 -14.81 -0.68
N SER A 33 26.16 -14.49 -1.12
CA SER A 33 25.84 -13.24 -1.80
C SER A 33 24.37 -12.90 -1.64
N HIS A 34 23.96 -11.70 -2.08
CA HIS A 34 22.54 -11.44 -2.35
C HIS A 34 22.12 -12.22 -3.59
N LEU A 35 20.90 -12.76 -3.58
CA LEU A 35 20.31 -13.39 -4.75
C LEU A 35 19.13 -12.55 -5.26
N ILE A 36 19.18 -12.23 -6.56
CA ILE A 36 18.14 -11.48 -7.25
C ILE A 36 17.48 -12.36 -8.31
N PHE A 37 16.17 -12.21 -8.50
CA PHE A 37 15.43 -12.96 -9.49
C PHE A 37 15.31 -12.17 -10.79
N GLY A 38 15.84 -12.72 -11.86
CA GLY A 38 15.87 -12.11 -13.18
C GLY A 38 14.72 -12.60 -14.06
N ILE A 39 14.13 -11.69 -14.84
CA ILE A 39 13.08 -11.98 -15.82
C ILE A 39 13.67 -11.86 -17.22
N LYS A 40 13.40 -12.83 -18.09
CA LYS A 40 13.73 -12.68 -19.52
C LYS A 40 12.93 -11.53 -20.13
N PRO A 41 13.59 -10.50 -20.70
CA PRO A 41 12.91 -9.39 -21.33
C PRO A 41 12.04 -9.83 -22.51
N ARG A 42 10.81 -9.33 -22.55
CA ARG A 42 9.90 -9.50 -23.69
C ARG A 42 9.95 -8.33 -24.67
N PHE A 43 10.47 -7.19 -24.21
CA PHE A 43 10.64 -5.93 -24.96
C PHE A 43 11.72 -5.06 -24.30
N ALA A 44 12.14 -3.98 -24.95
CA ALA A 44 13.12 -3.04 -24.40
C ALA A 44 12.41 -2.01 -23.50
N SER A 45 12.27 -2.32 -22.21
CA SER A 45 11.69 -1.42 -21.19
C SER A 45 12.73 -0.42 -20.69
N VAL A 46 12.30 0.81 -20.41
CA VAL A 46 13.08 1.83 -19.71
C VAL A 46 12.71 1.94 -18.23
N GLU A 47 11.72 1.17 -17.80
CA GLU A 47 11.19 1.20 -16.42
C GLU A 47 11.86 0.19 -15.49
N TYR A 48 12.59 -0.78 -16.04
CA TYR A 48 13.24 -1.86 -15.28
C TYR A 48 14.74 -1.75 -15.26
N GLY A 49 15.35 -2.25 -14.18
CA GLY A 49 16.77 -2.53 -14.13
C GLY A 49 17.16 -3.72 -15.01
N TYR A 50 18.40 -3.75 -15.50
CA TYR A 50 18.95 -4.82 -16.33
C TYR A 50 20.17 -5.45 -15.69
N MET A 51 20.26 -6.78 -15.76
CA MET A 51 21.33 -7.58 -15.19
C MET A 51 22.02 -8.47 -16.24
N CYS A 52 23.33 -8.50 -16.20
CA CYS A 52 24.13 -9.44 -16.99
C CYS A 52 24.57 -10.60 -16.11
N LYS A 53 24.12 -11.80 -16.45
CA LYS A 53 24.55 -13.04 -15.81
C LYS A 53 25.95 -13.41 -16.31
N GLU A 54 26.91 -13.65 -15.40
CA GLU A 54 28.29 -13.97 -15.76
C GLU A 54 28.36 -15.31 -16.49
N ASN A 55 27.74 -16.35 -15.96
CA ASN A 55 27.69 -17.67 -16.58
C ASN A 55 26.21 -18.04 -16.89
N LYS A 56 25.85 -18.02 -18.17
CA LYS A 56 24.48 -18.30 -18.64
C LYS A 56 24.05 -19.75 -18.42
N ASN A 57 25.00 -20.70 -18.31
CA ASN A 57 24.68 -22.13 -18.16
C ASN A 57 24.46 -22.55 -16.71
N LYS A 58 24.86 -21.75 -15.73
CA LYS A 58 24.60 -22.04 -14.30
C LYS A 58 23.23 -21.55 -13.92
N GLU A 59 22.47 -22.30 -13.11
CA GLU A 59 21.19 -21.86 -12.59
C GLU A 59 21.35 -20.58 -11.76
N ILE A 60 22.24 -20.58 -10.78
CA ILE A 60 22.64 -19.40 -10.01
C ILE A 60 24.03 -18.98 -10.47
N SER A 61 24.20 -17.71 -10.79
CA SER A 61 25.49 -17.15 -11.25
C SER A 61 25.64 -15.72 -10.76
N LYS A 62 26.88 -15.28 -10.58
CA LYS A 62 27.22 -13.90 -10.31
C LYS A 62 26.62 -12.96 -11.34
N VAL A 63 26.25 -11.76 -10.91
CA VAL A 63 25.88 -10.64 -11.77
C VAL A 63 27.12 -9.85 -12.09
N SER A 64 27.53 -9.85 -13.38
CA SER A 64 28.70 -9.11 -13.82
C SER A 64 28.43 -7.62 -14.00
N LYS A 65 27.19 -7.22 -14.30
CA LYS A 65 26.77 -5.83 -14.50
C LYS A 65 25.32 -5.66 -14.12
N PHE A 66 25.02 -4.55 -13.43
CA PHE A 66 23.68 -4.11 -13.08
C PHE A 66 23.48 -2.66 -13.58
N PHE A 67 22.32 -2.36 -14.16
CA PHE A 67 21.97 -1.05 -14.67
C PHE A 67 20.53 -0.72 -14.32
N GLU A 68 20.30 0.32 -13.54
CA GLU A 68 18.95 0.75 -13.18
C GLU A 68 18.39 1.69 -14.25
N LYS A 69 17.19 1.38 -14.76
CA LYS A 69 16.39 2.21 -15.68
C LYS A 69 17.19 2.87 -16.81
N PRO A 70 17.72 2.10 -17.76
CA PRO A 70 18.54 2.64 -18.85
C PRO A 70 17.67 3.46 -19.83
N ASN A 71 18.31 4.27 -20.66
CA ASN A 71 17.63 4.89 -21.79
C ASN A 71 17.22 3.85 -22.86
N LYS A 72 16.34 4.27 -23.79
CA LYS A 72 15.75 3.38 -24.81
C LYS A 72 16.79 2.68 -25.70
N GLN A 73 17.89 3.36 -26.03
CA GLN A 73 18.96 2.79 -26.85
C GLN A 73 19.69 1.68 -26.09
N LYS A 74 20.11 1.94 -24.85
CA LYS A 74 20.77 0.94 -23.99
C LYS A 74 19.86 -0.24 -23.72
N ALA A 75 18.56 0.00 -23.44
CA ALA A 75 17.58 -1.06 -23.22
C ALA A 75 17.51 -2.04 -24.41
N LYS A 76 17.47 -1.54 -25.66
CA LYS A 76 17.51 -2.39 -26.86
C LYS A 76 18.78 -3.24 -26.94
N ILE A 77 19.94 -2.63 -26.63
CA ILE A 77 21.24 -3.33 -26.61
C ILE A 77 21.26 -4.42 -25.53
N PHE A 78 20.72 -4.15 -24.35
CA PHE A 78 20.69 -5.12 -23.25
C PHE A 78 19.81 -6.32 -23.58
N VAL A 79 18.64 -6.08 -24.19
CA VAL A 79 17.77 -7.17 -24.67
C VAL A 79 18.49 -8.03 -25.72
N SER A 80 19.13 -7.43 -26.73
CA SER A 80 19.85 -8.18 -27.77
C SER A 80 21.06 -8.98 -27.23
N LYS A 81 21.69 -8.51 -26.14
CA LYS A 81 22.78 -9.21 -25.46
C LYS A 81 22.30 -10.28 -24.47
N GLY A 82 20.99 -10.47 -24.30
CA GLY A 82 20.41 -11.47 -23.41
C GLY A 82 20.53 -11.11 -21.92
N TYR A 83 20.45 -9.82 -21.56
CA TYR A 83 20.36 -9.38 -20.19
C TYR A 83 18.96 -9.69 -19.64
N TYR A 84 18.85 -9.80 -18.33
CA TYR A 84 17.60 -10.04 -17.62
C TYR A 84 17.08 -8.75 -17.01
N TRP A 85 15.76 -8.59 -16.90
CA TRP A 85 15.19 -7.55 -16.06
C TRP A 85 15.36 -7.88 -14.59
N ASN A 86 15.56 -6.86 -13.77
CA ASN A 86 15.41 -6.94 -12.34
C ASN A 86 13.91 -7.08 -11.99
N SER A 87 13.55 -8.16 -11.32
CA SER A 87 12.16 -8.39 -10.87
C SER A 87 11.78 -7.60 -9.63
N GLY A 88 12.75 -7.00 -8.92
CA GLY A 88 12.50 -6.42 -7.60
C GLY A 88 12.34 -7.46 -6.48
N ILE A 89 12.47 -8.74 -6.78
CA ILE A 89 12.43 -9.83 -5.79
C ILE A 89 13.86 -10.15 -5.37
N PHE A 90 14.12 -10.10 -4.06
CA PHE A 90 15.46 -10.31 -3.51
C PHE A 90 15.45 -11.31 -2.37
N LEU A 91 16.43 -12.18 -2.34
CA LEU A 91 16.82 -12.96 -1.17
C LEU A 91 18.14 -12.40 -0.65
N LEU A 92 18.07 -11.58 0.37
CA LEU A 92 19.18 -10.79 0.87
C LEU A 92 19.90 -11.50 2.00
N ASN A 93 21.22 -11.66 1.90
CA ASN A 93 22.04 -12.08 3.02
C ASN A 93 22.18 -10.94 4.03
N ASN A 94 21.63 -11.10 5.22
CA ASN A 94 21.52 -10.04 6.23
C ASN A 94 22.87 -9.58 6.79
N ARG A 95 23.87 -10.45 6.79
CA ARG A 95 25.24 -10.10 7.22
C ARG A 95 25.91 -9.16 6.22
N ILE A 96 25.82 -9.52 4.93
CA ILE A 96 26.37 -8.71 3.83
C ILE A 96 25.62 -7.38 3.76
N LEU A 97 24.29 -7.41 3.78
CA LEU A 97 23.44 -6.22 3.71
C LEU A 97 23.82 -5.20 4.77
N LYS A 98 24.01 -5.67 6.01
CA LYS A 98 24.40 -4.80 7.12
C LYS A 98 25.76 -4.14 6.84
N SER A 99 26.78 -4.90 6.45
CA SER A 99 28.12 -4.37 6.19
C SER A 99 28.14 -3.41 5.01
N GLU A 100 27.32 -3.65 3.98
CA GLU A 100 27.20 -2.78 2.82
C GLU A 100 26.50 -1.46 3.13
N PHE A 101 25.44 -1.46 3.95
CA PHE A 101 24.84 -0.22 4.44
C PHE A 101 25.81 0.60 5.32
N GLU A 102 26.57 -0.06 6.18
CA GLU A 102 27.63 0.61 6.96
C GLU A 102 28.68 1.24 6.06
N LYS A 103 29.09 0.55 4.99
CA LYS A 103 30.10 1.00 4.05
C LYS A 103 29.60 2.10 3.10
N PHE A 104 28.47 1.88 2.44
CA PHE A 104 27.99 2.77 1.35
C PHE A 104 27.16 3.94 1.86
N HIS A 105 26.47 3.77 2.99
CA HIS A 105 25.53 4.75 3.54
C HIS A 105 25.61 4.85 5.08
N PRO A 106 26.78 5.18 5.66
CA PRO A 106 27.00 5.14 7.11
C PRO A 106 26.02 6.03 7.91
N LYS A 107 25.70 7.24 7.39
CA LYS A 107 24.74 8.14 8.02
C LYS A 107 23.32 7.55 8.03
N MET A 108 22.89 6.94 6.92
CA MET A 108 21.59 6.26 6.83
C MET A 108 21.54 5.09 7.81
N TYR A 109 22.57 4.25 7.82
CA TYR A 109 22.66 3.10 8.72
C TYR A 109 22.56 3.53 10.20
N THR A 110 23.32 4.55 10.60
CA THR A 110 23.27 5.08 11.97
C THR A 110 21.89 5.65 12.32
N THR A 111 21.26 6.38 11.38
CA THR A 111 19.92 6.93 11.58
C THR A 111 18.88 5.82 11.71
N CYS A 112 18.92 4.81 10.86
CA CYS A 112 18.01 3.63 10.95
C CYS A 112 18.19 2.88 12.28
N ARG A 113 19.42 2.69 12.73
CA ARG A 113 19.68 2.09 14.06
C ARG A 113 19.06 2.91 15.19
N LYS A 114 19.18 4.24 15.13
CA LYS A 114 18.57 5.13 16.11
C LYS A 114 17.05 5.06 16.07
N ILE A 115 16.43 5.02 14.88
CA ILE A 115 15.00 4.82 14.74
C ILE A 115 14.56 3.52 15.40
N ILE A 116 15.24 2.41 15.09
CA ILE A 116 14.92 1.08 15.65
C ILE A 116 15.07 1.05 17.18
N SER A 117 16.09 1.71 17.74
CA SER A 117 16.28 1.75 19.22
C SER A 117 15.25 2.62 19.94
N GLN A 118 14.51 3.44 19.22
CA GLN A 118 13.48 4.35 19.75
C GLN A 118 12.05 3.98 19.30
N LEU A 119 11.88 2.78 18.70
CA LEU A 119 10.56 2.28 18.34
C LEU A 119 9.66 2.24 19.57
N ARG A 120 8.47 2.77 19.42
CA ARG A 120 7.39 2.62 20.41
C ARG A 120 6.42 1.58 19.89
N ILE A 121 6.15 0.61 20.74
CA ILE A 121 5.10 -0.39 20.46
C ILE A 121 3.89 0.08 21.25
N ASP A 122 2.86 0.51 20.52
CA ASP A 122 1.57 0.86 21.09
C ASP A 122 0.53 -0.13 20.57
N LEU A 123 0.19 -1.10 21.42
CA LEU A 123 -0.67 -2.24 21.09
C LEU A 123 -0.13 -3.04 19.88
N GLU A 124 -0.78 -2.92 18.73
CA GLU A 124 -0.38 -3.59 17.49
C GLU A 124 0.40 -2.67 16.53
N PHE A 125 0.60 -1.41 16.89
CA PHE A 125 1.31 -0.45 16.06
C PHE A 125 2.76 -0.29 16.50
N ILE A 126 3.64 -0.21 15.52
CA ILE A 126 5.03 0.17 15.73
C ILE A 126 5.17 1.60 15.22
N GLU A 127 5.34 2.53 16.16
CA GLU A 127 5.53 3.94 15.84
C GLU A 127 7.01 4.29 15.74
N THR A 128 7.31 5.12 14.74
CA THR A 128 8.66 5.63 14.51
C THR A 128 8.69 7.15 14.69
N ASP A 129 9.84 7.71 15.10
CA ASP A 129 10.01 9.17 15.13
C ASP A 129 10.06 9.72 13.69
N LEU A 130 8.99 10.42 13.29
CA LEU A 130 8.88 11.05 11.97
C LEU A 130 9.99 12.07 11.69
N ARG A 131 10.55 12.72 12.71
CA ARG A 131 11.67 13.67 12.55
C ARG A 131 12.95 12.94 12.14
N LEU A 132 13.18 11.73 12.64
CA LEU A 132 14.30 10.89 12.23
C LEU A 132 14.06 10.29 10.84
N MET A 133 12.84 9.86 10.56
CA MET A 133 12.48 9.35 9.23
C MET A 133 12.71 10.39 8.12
N LYS A 134 12.34 11.65 8.36
CA LYS A 134 12.56 12.77 7.40
C LYS A 134 14.05 13.09 7.14
N LYS A 135 14.98 12.60 7.97
CA LYS A 135 16.44 12.74 7.75
C LYS A 135 17.01 11.67 6.83
N LEU A 136 16.25 10.63 6.53
CA LEU A 136 16.70 9.59 5.59
C LEU A 136 16.61 10.11 4.15
N PRO A 137 17.61 9.81 3.31
CA PRO A 137 17.58 10.20 1.90
C PRO A 137 16.53 9.38 1.14
N GLU A 138 15.87 10.00 0.17
CA GLU A 138 14.99 9.33 -0.78
C GLU A 138 15.83 8.64 -1.86
N ILE A 139 16.23 7.41 -1.62
CA ILE A 139 17.01 6.59 -2.55
C ILE A 139 16.44 5.17 -2.62
N SER A 140 16.31 4.63 -3.83
CA SER A 140 15.89 3.23 -3.99
C SER A 140 16.98 2.27 -3.53
N PHE A 141 16.58 1.07 -3.10
CA PHE A 141 17.50 0.00 -2.71
C PHE A 141 18.46 -0.37 -3.84
N ASP A 142 17.97 -0.36 -5.08
CA ASP A 142 18.75 -0.65 -6.28
C ASP A 142 19.96 0.29 -6.40
N ARG A 143 19.72 1.60 -6.27
CA ARG A 143 20.78 2.62 -6.32
C ARG A 143 21.65 2.66 -5.07
N ALA A 144 21.05 2.37 -3.91
CA ALA A 144 21.79 2.42 -2.66
C ALA A 144 22.80 1.26 -2.55
N ILE A 145 22.38 0.08 -2.92
CA ILE A 145 23.14 -1.19 -2.71
C ILE A 145 23.43 -1.90 -4.02
N LEU A 146 22.43 -2.25 -4.84
CA LEU A 146 22.62 -3.19 -5.96
C LEU A 146 23.55 -2.68 -7.06
N GLU A 147 23.60 -1.38 -7.31
CA GLU A 147 24.56 -0.79 -8.26
C GLU A 147 26.01 -0.76 -7.72
N LYS A 148 26.21 -0.94 -6.42
CA LYS A 148 27.53 -0.79 -5.74
C LYS A 148 28.09 -2.10 -5.22
N THR A 149 27.22 -3.07 -4.96
CA THR A 149 27.63 -4.35 -4.39
C THR A 149 28.40 -5.19 -5.37
N MET A 150 29.44 -5.88 -4.87
CA MET A 150 30.17 -6.93 -5.59
C MET A 150 29.65 -8.34 -5.22
N SER A 151 28.74 -8.43 -4.24
CA SER A 151 28.21 -9.68 -3.70
C SER A 151 26.79 -9.91 -4.21
N LEU A 152 26.62 -9.97 -5.54
CA LEU A 152 25.33 -10.15 -6.18
C LEU A 152 25.34 -11.36 -7.12
N SER A 153 24.42 -12.28 -6.89
CA SER A 153 24.12 -13.41 -7.77
C SER A 153 22.68 -13.29 -8.29
N MET A 154 22.39 -13.96 -9.38
CA MET A 154 21.04 -14.02 -9.93
C MET A 154 20.64 -15.44 -10.33
N THR A 155 19.35 -15.68 -10.28
CA THR A 155 18.67 -16.83 -10.90
C THR A 155 17.52 -16.37 -11.77
N GLU A 156 17.12 -17.16 -12.76
CA GLU A 156 15.98 -16.84 -13.62
C GLU A 156 14.67 -17.18 -12.89
N LEU A 157 13.73 -16.25 -12.84
CA LEU A 157 12.36 -16.50 -12.43
C LEU A 157 11.58 -17.12 -13.61
N LYS A 158 11.34 -18.43 -13.56
CA LYS A 158 10.66 -19.19 -14.64
C LYS A 158 9.14 -18.97 -14.67
N GLN A 159 8.59 -18.40 -13.61
CA GLN A 159 7.14 -18.14 -13.48
C GLN A 159 6.73 -16.92 -14.28
N LYS A 160 5.46 -16.88 -14.68
CA LYS A 160 4.86 -15.65 -15.20
C LYS A 160 4.93 -14.57 -14.13
N TRP A 161 5.43 -13.41 -14.50
CA TRP A 161 5.61 -12.26 -13.63
C TRP A 161 5.05 -11.01 -14.30
N PHE A 162 4.37 -10.20 -13.50
CA PHE A 162 3.77 -8.94 -13.94
C PHE A 162 3.97 -7.88 -12.84
N ASP A 163 4.54 -6.76 -13.23
CA ASP A 163 4.56 -5.55 -12.44
C ASP A 163 3.24 -4.80 -12.67
N ILE A 164 2.35 -4.80 -11.66
CA ILE A 164 1.02 -4.17 -11.74
C ILE A 164 1.09 -2.66 -11.49
N GLY A 165 2.24 -2.09 -11.29
CA GLY A 165 2.46 -0.66 -11.12
C GLY A 165 2.01 0.19 -12.32
N ALA A 166 1.70 -0.44 -13.47
CA ALA A 166 1.21 0.24 -14.66
C ALA A 166 -0.11 -0.35 -15.17
N TRP A 167 -1.06 0.49 -15.56
CA TRP A 167 -2.37 0.09 -16.10
C TRP A 167 -2.27 -0.80 -17.36
N ASN A 168 -1.20 -0.64 -18.16
CA ASN A 168 -0.95 -1.47 -19.33
C ASN A 168 -0.78 -2.96 -18.97
N THR A 169 -0.17 -3.26 -17.85
CA THR A 169 0.03 -4.63 -17.37
C THR A 169 -1.29 -5.29 -16.96
N LEU A 170 -2.22 -4.53 -16.39
CA LEU A 170 -3.57 -5.03 -16.10
C LEU A 170 -4.32 -5.45 -17.37
N SER A 171 -4.09 -4.76 -18.50
CA SER A 171 -4.64 -5.18 -19.79
C SER A 171 -4.10 -6.54 -20.27
N GLU A 172 -2.82 -6.81 -20.06
CA GLU A 172 -2.22 -8.10 -20.40
C GLU A 172 -2.76 -9.22 -19.53
N LEU A 173 -2.98 -8.94 -18.24
CA LEU A 173 -3.59 -9.88 -17.29
C LEU A 173 -5.03 -10.22 -17.67
N SER A 174 -5.81 -9.24 -18.13
CA SER A 174 -7.20 -9.47 -18.53
C SER A 174 -7.34 -10.40 -19.74
N LYS A 175 -6.40 -10.32 -20.69
CA LYS A 175 -6.36 -11.24 -21.85
C LYS A 175 -6.07 -12.67 -21.45
N GLN A 176 -5.53 -12.92 -20.26
CA GLN A 176 -5.18 -14.24 -19.73
C GLN A 176 -6.22 -14.81 -18.76
N ASN A 177 -7.44 -14.27 -18.72
CA ASN A 177 -8.52 -14.65 -17.77
C ASN A 177 -8.15 -14.45 -16.29
N VAL A 178 -7.19 -13.57 -15.98
CA VAL A 178 -6.78 -13.26 -14.63
C VAL A 178 -7.35 -11.91 -14.22
N MET A 179 -8.41 -11.96 -13.44
CA MET A 179 -9.03 -10.88 -12.64
C MET A 179 -9.26 -9.53 -13.34
N LEU A 180 -10.33 -9.42 -14.07
CA LEU A 180 -11.08 -8.18 -14.17
C LEU A 180 -12.52 -8.45 -13.73
N ASP A 181 -13.12 -7.49 -13.03
CA ASP A 181 -14.45 -7.66 -12.47
C ASP A 181 -15.46 -8.09 -13.55
N LYS A 182 -16.07 -9.29 -13.36
CA LYS A 182 -17.04 -9.87 -14.28
C LYS A 182 -18.35 -9.08 -14.40
N LYS A 183 -18.48 -7.97 -13.67
CA LYS A 183 -19.70 -7.16 -13.56
C LYS A 183 -19.83 -6.07 -14.62
N ALA A 184 -18.74 -5.71 -15.30
CA ALA A 184 -18.78 -4.71 -16.36
C ALA A 184 -19.12 -5.34 -17.70
N LYS A 185 -20.17 -4.86 -18.37
CA LYS A 185 -20.54 -5.29 -19.73
C LYS A 185 -20.05 -4.26 -20.75
N ILE A 186 -19.20 -4.72 -21.67
CA ILE A 186 -18.82 -3.96 -22.86
C ILE A 186 -19.89 -4.22 -23.92
N ILE A 187 -20.61 -3.19 -24.34
CA ILE A 187 -21.66 -3.28 -25.32
C ILE A 187 -21.22 -2.48 -26.57
N ASN A 188 -21.44 -3.07 -27.76
CA ASN A 188 -21.33 -2.44 -29.06
C ASN A 188 -19.97 -1.78 -29.38
N ASN A 189 -19.34 -2.18 -30.49
CA ASN A 189 -18.12 -1.59 -31.12
C ASN A 189 -16.94 -1.15 -30.22
N SER A 190 -16.95 -1.43 -28.94
CA SER A 190 -15.91 -1.03 -27.98
C SER A 190 -14.76 -2.06 -27.94
N LYS A 191 -14.32 -2.53 -29.11
CA LYS A 191 -13.25 -3.52 -29.25
C LYS A 191 -11.98 -3.06 -28.54
N ASN A 192 -11.27 -4.02 -27.92
CA ASN A 192 -10.00 -3.79 -27.24
C ASN A 192 -10.08 -2.74 -26.09
N SER A 193 -11.26 -2.54 -25.49
CA SER A 193 -11.43 -1.70 -24.30
C SER A 193 -11.43 -2.56 -23.03
N ASN A 194 -10.97 -1.99 -21.92
CA ASN A 194 -10.96 -2.64 -20.61
C ASN A 194 -11.74 -1.79 -19.60
N VAL A 195 -12.56 -2.44 -18.79
CA VAL A 195 -13.33 -1.81 -17.72
C VAL A 195 -13.00 -2.50 -16.40
N ILE A 196 -12.61 -1.71 -15.41
CA ILE A 196 -12.51 -2.10 -14.01
C ILE A 196 -13.48 -1.19 -13.28
N SER A 197 -14.54 -1.74 -12.71
CA SER A 197 -15.57 -0.92 -12.08
C SER A 197 -16.15 -1.63 -10.86
N ASP A 198 -16.29 -0.88 -9.77
CA ASP A 198 -17.07 -1.28 -8.60
C ASP A 198 -18.59 -1.14 -8.82
N LYS A 199 -18.98 -0.43 -9.89
CA LYS A 199 -20.39 -0.26 -10.28
C LYS A 199 -20.88 -1.51 -11.01
N LYS A 200 -22.08 -1.98 -10.65
CA LYS A 200 -22.68 -3.20 -11.24
C LYS A 200 -23.02 -3.07 -12.72
N ASN A 201 -23.29 -1.86 -13.19
CA ASN A 201 -23.71 -1.58 -14.55
C ASN A 201 -22.80 -0.52 -15.18
N THR A 202 -21.89 -0.98 -16.03
CA THR A 202 -21.04 -0.08 -16.85
C THR A 202 -21.25 -0.43 -18.31
N ILE A 203 -21.63 0.54 -19.12
CA ILE A 203 -21.91 0.39 -20.55
C ILE A 203 -20.86 1.16 -21.32
N LEU A 204 -20.17 0.52 -22.25
CA LEU A 204 -19.36 1.17 -23.28
C LEU A 204 -20.05 1.03 -24.62
N ASN A 205 -20.24 2.14 -25.32
CA ASN A 205 -20.84 2.17 -26.63
C ASN A 205 -19.94 2.93 -27.61
N ASP A 206 -19.42 2.25 -28.62
CA ASP A 206 -18.60 2.80 -29.72
C ASP A 206 -17.35 3.57 -29.26
N VAL A 207 -16.66 3.06 -28.23
CA VAL A 207 -15.45 3.66 -27.65
C VAL A 207 -14.31 2.63 -27.60
N PRO A 208 -13.68 2.29 -28.74
CA PRO A 208 -12.61 1.32 -28.80
C PRO A 208 -11.30 1.83 -28.18
N ASN A 209 -10.43 0.89 -27.78
CA ASN A 209 -9.06 1.16 -27.31
C ASN A 209 -8.96 2.08 -26.08
N ILE A 210 -9.90 1.96 -25.14
CA ILE A 210 -9.84 2.73 -23.89
C ILE A 210 -9.70 1.87 -22.66
N PHE A 211 -9.24 2.49 -21.58
CA PHE A 211 -9.37 2.04 -20.20
C PHE A 211 -10.43 2.88 -19.50
N VAL A 212 -11.33 2.21 -18.79
CA VAL A 212 -12.26 2.81 -17.85
C VAL A 212 -12.02 2.16 -16.49
N ILE A 213 -11.69 2.95 -15.49
CA ILE A 213 -11.47 2.51 -14.13
C ILE A 213 -12.33 3.37 -13.22
N SER A 214 -13.33 2.74 -12.61
CA SER A 214 -14.25 3.38 -11.68
C SER A 214 -14.17 2.69 -10.33
N GLN A 215 -13.76 3.40 -9.32
CA GLN A 215 -13.68 2.93 -7.94
C GLN A 215 -14.15 4.02 -6.99
N LYS A 216 -15.14 3.71 -6.15
CA LYS A 216 -15.71 4.64 -5.18
C LYS A 216 -15.99 6.02 -5.81
N GLU A 217 -15.20 7.03 -5.44
CA GLU A 217 -15.35 8.42 -5.86
C GLU A 217 -14.48 8.81 -7.06
N SER A 218 -13.72 7.86 -7.62
CA SER A 218 -12.76 8.15 -8.69
C SER A 218 -13.15 7.47 -9.99
N LEU A 219 -13.10 8.21 -11.09
CA LEU A 219 -13.28 7.70 -12.44
C LEU A 219 -12.10 8.12 -13.32
N LEU A 220 -11.39 7.14 -13.87
CA LEU A 220 -10.36 7.35 -14.89
C LEU A 220 -10.85 6.80 -16.22
N ILE A 221 -10.83 7.65 -17.27
CA ILE A 221 -11.03 7.27 -18.65
C ILE A 221 -9.77 7.68 -19.42
N SER A 222 -9.13 6.73 -20.07
CA SER A 222 -7.91 6.99 -20.83
C SER A 222 -7.82 6.12 -22.08
N SER A 223 -7.16 6.61 -23.13
CA SER A 223 -6.78 5.75 -24.23
C SER A 223 -5.72 4.73 -23.77
N LYS A 224 -5.74 3.53 -24.32
CA LYS A 224 -4.70 2.51 -24.02
C LYS A 224 -3.29 2.98 -24.34
N LYS A 225 -3.14 3.83 -25.34
CA LYS A 225 -1.86 4.41 -25.76
C LYS A 225 -1.26 5.30 -24.67
N ASN A 226 -2.08 6.06 -23.96
CA ASN A 226 -1.66 7.14 -23.08
C ASN A 226 -1.90 6.85 -21.58
N VAL A 227 -2.45 5.70 -21.23
CA VAL A 227 -2.76 5.37 -19.83
C VAL A 227 -1.51 5.40 -18.91
N GLY A 228 -0.33 5.12 -19.45
CA GLY A 228 0.93 5.24 -18.71
C GLY A 228 1.29 6.68 -18.26
N ASN A 229 0.68 7.70 -18.87
CA ASN A 229 0.92 9.10 -18.48
C ASN A 229 0.15 9.54 -17.23
N VAL A 230 -0.79 8.73 -16.75
CA VAL A 230 -1.62 9.04 -15.57
C VAL A 230 -0.77 9.36 -14.35
N LYS A 231 0.32 8.62 -14.14
CA LYS A 231 1.26 8.89 -13.05
C LYS A 231 1.81 10.31 -13.08
N LYS A 232 2.26 10.79 -14.26
CA LYS A 232 2.76 12.17 -14.45
C LYS A 232 1.70 13.23 -14.19
N ILE A 233 0.44 12.93 -14.57
CA ILE A 233 -0.70 13.84 -14.33
C ILE A 233 -0.96 13.95 -12.81
N LEU A 234 -0.88 12.85 -12.07
CA LEU A 234 -1.10 12.82 -10.62
C LEU A 234 0.08 13.43 -9.82
N GLU A 235 1.30 13.38 -10.35
CA GLU A 235 2.48 14.00 -9.75
C GLU A 235 2.50 15.53 -9.88
N ASP A 236 1.70 16.11 -10.78
CA ASP A 236 1.54 17.56 -10.90
C ASP A 236 0.84 18.11 -9.64
N LYS A 237 1.50 19.03 -8.93
CA LYS A 237 0.98 19.66 -7.70
C LYS A 237 -0.40 20.30 -7.86
N LYS A 238 -0.79 20.70 -9.07
CA LYS A 238 -2.12 21.21 -9.38
C LYS A 238 -3.23 20.16 -9.24
N ASN A 239 -2.87 18.88 -9.32
CA ASN A 239 -3.81 17.76 -9.32
C ASN A 239 -3.83 16.99 -7.99
N THR A 240 -3.23 17.52 -6.91
CA THR A 240 -3.15 16.86 -5.61
C THR A 240 -4.51 16.57 -4.98
N SER A 241 -5.55 17.30 -5.35
CA SER A 241 -6.94 17.03 -4.91
C SER A 241 -7.45 15.66 -5.41
N PHE A 242 -6.96 15.15 -6.54
CA PHE A 242 -7.35 13.86 -7.10
C PHE A 242 -6.68 12.66 -6.42
N THR A 243 -5.65 12.87 -5.61
CA THR A 243 -4.91 11.80 -4.93
C THR A 243 -5.33 11.59 -3.47
N ASN A 244 -6.14 12.50 -2.90
CA ASN A 244 -6.47 12.55 -1.47
C ASN A 244 -7.81 11.89 -1.13
N PHE A 245 -8.35 11.00 -1.96
CA PHE A 245 -9.58 10.27 -1.66
C PHE A 245 -9.32 9.08 -0.72
N GLN A 246 -8.99 9.38 0.52
CA GLN A 246 -8.93 8.36 1.57
C GLN A 246 -10.25 8.35 2.34
N ASN A 247 -11.06 7.31 2.15
CA ASN A 247 -12.32 7.16 2.88
C ASN A 247 -12.15 6.31 4.15
N VAL A 248 -11.07 5.56 4.29
CA VAL A 248 -10.75 4.72 5.45
C VAL A 248 -9.56 5.31 6.19
N PHE A 249 -9.74 5.59 7.47
CA PHE A 249 -8.74 6.21 8.33
C PHE A 249 -8.42 5.29 9.50
N TYR A 250 -7.22 4.73 9.52
CA TYR A 250 -6.74 3.86 10.58
C TYR A 250 -6.32 4.67 11.80
N LYS A 251 -6.72 4.19 12.97
CA LYS A 251 -6.44 4.77 14.30
C LYS A 251 -5.98 3.66 15.24
N PRO A 252 -5.34 3.96 16.37
CA PRO A 252 -4.91 2.91 17.33
C PRO A 252 -6.06 2.02 17.80
N TRP A 253 -7.25 2.57 17.97
CA TRP A 253 -8.44 1.87 18.42
C TRP A 253 -9.17 1.05 17.32
N GLY A 254 -8.76 1.16 16.05
CA GLY A 254 -9.42 0.51 14.92
C GLY A 254 -9.37 1.38 13.67
N HIS A 255 -10.50 1.61 13.02
CA HIS A 255 -10.58 2.51 11.87
C HIS A 255 -11.99 3.09 11.74
N TYR A 256 -12.10 4.14 10.96
CA TYR A 256 -13.40 4.60 10.49
C TYR A 256 -13.41 4.75 8.98
N GLU A 257 -14.59 4.53 8.39
CA GLU A 257 -14.85 4.75 6.97
C GLU A 257 -15.90 5.86 6.82
N THR A 258 -15.61 6.88 6.01
CA THR A 258 -16.54 7.95 5.68
C THR A 258 -17.40 7.54 4.50
N PHE A 259 -18.72 7.53 4.68
CA PHE A 259 -19.70 7.22 3.64
C PHE A 259 -20.26 8.45 2.97
N ILE A 260 -20.53 9.49 3.75
CA ILE A 260 -21.07 10.77 3.27
C ILE A 260 -20.30 11.89 3.94
N ASP A 261 -19.79 12.82 3.15
CA ASP A 261 -19.18 14.07 3.62
C ASP A 261 -19.92 15.22 2.93
N SER A 262 -20.77 15.89 3.71
CA SER A 262 -21.62 16.99 3.25
C SER A 262 -21.35 18.25 4.08
N GLN A 263 -21.81 19.39 3.60
CA GLN A 263 -21.58 20.68 4.27
C GLN A 263 -22.09 20.71 5.72
N ASN A 264 -23.23 20.06 6.01
CA ASN A 264 -23.93 20.16 7.28
C ASN A 264 -23.95 18.85 8.07
N TYR A 265 -23.57 17.74 7.48
CA TYR A 265 -23.53 16.44 8.14
C TYR A 265 -22.46 15.51 7.56
N LEU A 266 -21.99 14.58 8.37
CA LEU A 266 -21.00 13.59 8.05
C LEU A 266 -21.45 12.23 8.55
N VAL A 267 -21.37 11.19 7.71
CA VAL A 267 -21.73 9.82 8.11
C VAL A 267 -20.49 8.94 8.02
N LYS A 268 -20.18 8.27 9.13
CA LYS A 268 -19.06 7.35 9.24
C LYS A 268 -19.49 6.00 9.77
N LYS A 269 -18.76 4.96 9.40
CA LYS A 269 -18.75 3.70 10.13
C LYS A 269 -17.48 3.62 10.98
N LEU A 270 -17.61 3.46 12.27
CA LEU A 270 -16.53 3.18 13.20
C LEU A 270 -16.43 1.67 13.37
N THR A 271 -15.21 1.11 13.24
CA THR A 271 -14.91 -0.27 13.54
C THR A 271 -13.87 -0.30 14.66
N ILE A 272 -14.30 -0.68 15.87
CA ILE A 272 -13.51 -0.59 17.09
C ILE A 272 -13.05 -2.00 17.49
N LYS A 273 -11.75 -2.17 17.69
CA LYS A 273 -11.15 -3.43 18.13
C LYS A 273 -11.69 -3.89 19.47
N PRO A 274 -11.67 -5.20 19.78
CA PRO A 274 -11.98 -5.73 21.10
C PRO A 274 -11.24 -4.97 22.20
N TYR A 275 -11.94 -4.60 23.28
CA TYR A 275 -11.39 -3.92 24.47
C TYR A 275 -10.71 -2.57 24.21
N HIS A 276 -11.00 -1.94 23.08
CA HIS A 276 -10.50 -0.60 22.75
C HIS A 276 -11.59 0.45 22.88
N ARG A 277 -11.18 1.69 23.06
CA ARG A 277 -12.10 2.84 23.18
C ARG A 277 -11.59 4.05 22.40
N LEU A 278 -12.49 4.93 22.03
CA LEU A 278 -12.11 6.26 21.58
C LEU A 278 -11.65 7.12 22.77
N SER A 279 -11.05 8.28 22.50
CA SER A 279 -10.75 9.27 23.55
C SER A 279 -12.02 9.72 24.28
N LEU A 280 -11.91 10.05 25.55
CA LEU A 280 -12.92 10.84 26.24
C LEU A 280 -12.82 12.26 25.71
N GLN A 281 -13.88 12.75 25.04
CA GLN A 281 -13.84 13.97 24.24
C GLN A 281 -15.14 14.74 24.28
N LEU A 282 -15.12 15.97 23.81
CA LEU A 282 -16.31 16.77 23.53
C LEU A 282 -16.14 17.59 22.24
N HIS A 283 -17.26 18.03 21.68
CA HIS A 283 -17.33 18.85 20.48
C HIS A 283 -18.09 20.15 20.75
N LYS A 284 -17.52 21.28 20.32
CA LYS A 284 -18.17 22.59 20.52
C LYS A 284 -19.20 22.91 19.46
N PHE A 285 -19.05 22.38 18.25
CA PHE A 285 -19.81 22.84 17.09
C PHE A 285 -20.59 21.74 16.38
N ARG A 286 -20.53 20.48 16.88
CA ARG A 286 -21.29 19.37 16.34
C ARG A 286 -21.93 18.50 17.43
N SER A 287 -23.00 17.83 17.07
CA SER A 287 -23.63 16.74 17.81
C SER A 287 -23.41 15.42 17.05
N GLU A 288 -23.58 14.30 17.72
CA GLU A 288 -23.36 12.98 17.14
C GLU A 288 -24.55 12.06 17.46
N HIS A 289 -24.89 11.19 16.52
CA HIS A 289 -25.84 10.10 16.72
C HIS A 289 -25.12 8.79 16.43
N TRP A 290 -25.15 7.86 17.37
CA TRP A 290 -24.49 6.56 17.26
C TRP A 290 -25.52 5.45 17.22
N VAL A 291 -25.39 4.54 16.26
CA VAL A 291 -26.21 3.32 16.13
C VAL A 291 -25.26 2.13 16.14
N VAL A 292 -25.42 1.23 17.10
CA VAL A 292 -24.64 -0.02 17.16
C VAL A 292 -25.16 -0.99 16.11
N VAL A 293 -24.31 -1.34 15.14
CA VAL A 293 -24.63 -2.29 14.07
C VAL A 293 -24.24 -3.70 14.43
N GLU A 294 -23.07 -3.86 15.10
CA GLU A 294 -22.56 -5.17 15.55
C GLU A 294 -21.75 -4.98 16.84
N GLY A 295 -21.79 -5.96 17.75
CA GLY A 295 -21.05 -5.96 19.00
C GLY A 295 -21.80 -5.29 20.16
N THR A 296 -21.03 -4.96 21.22
CA THR A 296 -21.56 -4.34 22.45
C THR A 296 -20.71 -3.14 22.84
N ALA A 297 -21.34 -1.99 22.93
CA ALA A 297 -20.68 -0.72 23.23
C ALA A 297 -20.99 -0.27 24.67
N ARG A 298 -19.97 0.19 25.40
CA ARG A 298 -20.14 1.02 26.59
C ARG A 298 -20.01 2.48 26.20
N ILE A 299 -21.07 3.24 26.43
CA ILE A 299 -21.13 4.67 26.13
C ILE A 299 -21.01 5.46 27.41
N THR A 300 -20.04 6.37 27.47
CA THR A 300 -19.99 7.44 28.48
C THR A 300 -20.60 8.69 27.88
N LYS A 301 -21.57 9.29 28.55
CA LYS A 301 -22.25 10.53 28.15
C LYS A 301 -22.44 11.43 29.37
N GLY A 302 -21.64 12.49 29.47
CA GLY A 302 -21.55 13.31 30.66
C GLY A 302 -21.11 12.48 31.87
N LYS A 303 -21.95 12.44 32.89
CA LYS A 303 -21.74 11.63 34.11
C LYS A 303 -22.36 10.23 34.03
N SER A 304 -23.17 9.94 33.02
CA SER A 304 -23.84 8.65 32.85
C SER A 304 -23.03 7.67 32.03
N ARG A 305 -23.19 6.38 32.33
CA ARG A 305 -22.70 5.26 31.52
C ARG A 305 -23.85 4.35 31.17
N GLN A 306 -23.91 3.91 29.92
CA GLN A 306 -24.91 2.96 29.45
C GLN A 306 -24.25 1.94 28.54
N THR A 307 -24.80 0.74 28.50
CA THR A 307 -24.39 -0.30 27.53
C THR A 307 -25.40 -0.30 26.40
N LEU A 308 -24.91 -0.32 25.17
CA LEU A 308 -25.73 -0.45 23.96
C LEU A 308 -25.38 -1.74 23.24
N HIS A 309 -26.41 -2.46 22.84
CA HIS A 309 -26.33 -3.67 22.03
C HIS A 309 -26.70 -3.38 20.58
N LYS A 310 -26.56 -4.36 19.73
CA LYS A 310 -26.98 -4.30 18.32
C LYS A 310 -28.41 -3.76 18.19
N ASN A 311 -28.62 -2.84 17.22
CA ASN A 311 -29.85 -2.08 16.94
C ASN A 311 -30.21 -0.99 17.98
N GLU A 312 -29.38 -0.79 19.00
CA GLU A 312 -29.59 0.32 19.94
C GLU A 312 -28.80 1.56 19.50
N SER A 313 -29.26 2.73 19.93
CA SER A 313 -28.69 4.02 19.54
C SER A 313 -28.66 5.02 20.68
N THR A 314 -27.80 6.03 20.53
CA THR A 314 -27.76 7.17 21.45
C THR A 314 -27.46 8.46 20.70
N PHE A 315 -28.00 9.56 21.24
CA PHE A 315 -27.70 10.92 20.79
C PHE A 315 -26.73 11.59 21.75
N ILE A 316 -25.67 12.17 21.24
CA ILE A 316 -24.67 12.95 21.97
C ILE A 316 -24.84 14.43 21.60
N PRO A 317 -25.36 15.26 22.51
CA PRO A 317 -25.52 16.69 22.28
C PRO A 317 -24.16 17.39 22.16
N GLN A 318 -24.16 18.51 21.48
CA GLN A 318 -23.04 19.45 21.43
C GLN A 318 -22.58 19.84 22.84
N GLY A 319 -21.26 19.90 23.07
CA GLY A 319 -20.65 20.25 24.35
C GLY A 319 -20.64 19.15 25.41
N VAL A 320 -21.28 18.02 25.17
CA VAL A 320 -21.33 16.91 26.14
C VAL A 320 -20.09 16.06 26.03
N VAL A 321 -19.43 15.81 27.17
CA VAL A 321 -18.29 14.89 27.26
C VAL A 321 -18.77 13.46 26.99
N HIS A 322 -18.09 12.74 26.11
CA HIS A 322 -18.51 11.40 25.70
C HIS A 322 -17.32 10.50 25.30
N CYS A 323 -17.57 9.21 25.34
CA CYS A 323 -16.64 8.17 24.89
C CYS A 323 -17.44 6.93 24.49
N ILE A 324 -16.95 6.20 23.49
CA ILE A 324 -17.42 4.87 23.14
C ILE A 324 -16.31 3.85 23.32
N GLU A 325 -16.62 2.73 23.94
CA GLU A 325 -15.73 1.63 24.25
C GLU A 325 -16.33 0.31 23.77
N ASN A 326 -15.53 -0.49 23.10
CA ASN A 326 -15.86 -1.88 22.79
C ASN A 326 -15.53 -2.75 24.00
N ILE A 327 -16.55 -3.34 24.63
CA ILE A 327 -16.39 -4.23 25.80
C ILE A 327 -16.51 -5.71 25.46
N GLY A 328 -16.61 -6.05 24.16
CA GLY A 328 -16.74 -7.42 23.69
C GLY A 328 -15.45 -7.97 23.09
N ASP A 329 -15.47 -9.29 22.83
CA ASP A 329 -14.36 -10.06 22.24
C ASP A 329 -14.24 -9.92 20.72
N ASN A 330 -15.29 -9.37 20.08
CA ASN A 330 -15.35 -9.15 18.62
C ASN A 330 -15.28 -7.66 18.30
N TYR A 331 -15.08 -7.33 17.03
CA TYR A 331 -15.16 -5.95 16.57
C TYR A 331 -16.54 -5.34 16.86
N LEU A 332 -16.54 -4.08 17.33
CA LEU A 332 -17.73 -3.26 17.47
C LEU A 332 -17.88 -2.39 16.22
N GLU A 333 -19.02 -2.48 15.55
CA GLU A 333 -19.36 -1.61 14.42
C GLU A 333 -20.46 -0.62 14.81
N VAL A 334 -20.20 0.65 14.53
CA VAL A 334 -21.11 1.76 14.86
C VAL A 334 -21.28 2.68 13.67
N ILE A 335 -22.49 3.01 13.31
CA ILE A 335 -22.77 4.13 12.40
C ILE A 335 -22.86 5.41 13.23
N GLU A 336 -22.01 6.37 12.85
CA GLU A 336 -21.94 7.70 13.44
C GLU A 336 -22.47 8.72 12.45
N VAL A 337 -23.47 9.48 12.85
CA VAL A 337 -23.96 10.64 12.11
C VAL A 337 -23.60 11.90 12.88
N GLN A 338 -22.72 12.72 12.31
CA GLN A 338 -22.31 14.00 12.87
C GLN A 338 -23.10 15.13 12.20
N MET A 339 -23.62 16.08 12.98
CA MET A 339 -24.37 17.24 12.49
C MET A 339 -23.86 18.52 13.16
N GLY A 340 -23.53 19.54 12.37
CA GLY A 340 -23.03 20.79 12.93
C GLY A 340 -22.29 21.68 11.95
N LYS A 341 -21.78 22.81 12.46
CA LYS A 341 -21.08 23.81 11.64
C LYS A 341 -19.62 23.41 11.32
N ILE A 342 -18.98 22.64 12.20
CA ILE A 342 -17.59 22.19 12.04
C ILE A 342 -17.56 20.68 12.24
N LEU A 343 -17.30 19.93 11.17
CA LEU A 343 -17.26 18.46 11.14
C LEU A 343 -15.81 17.91 11.05
N LYS A 344 -14.82 18.76 11.27
CA LYS A 344 -13.40 18.44 11.18
C LYS A 344 -12.84 17.95 12.53
N GLU A 345 -11.72 17.24 12.47
CA GLU A 345 -10.95 16.80 13.66
C GLU A 345 -10.58 17.97 14.59
N SER A 346 -10.47 19.20 14.08
CA SER A 346 -10.18 20.40 14.87
C SER A 346 -11.26 20.76 15.91
N ASP A 347 -12.49 20.19 15.80
CA ASP A 347 -13.55 20.34 16.79
C ASP A 347 -13.47 19.30 17.93
N ILE A 348 -12.48 18.40 17.89
CA ILE A 348 -12.30 17.39 18.95
C ILE A 348 -11.47 17.97 20.08
N ILE A 349 -12.07 18.13 21.25
CA ILE A 349 -11.36 18.45 22.49
C ILE A 349 -11.22 17.15 23.29
N ARG A 350 -10.00 16.61 23.35
CA ARG A 350 -9.67 15.37 24.06
C ARG A 350 -9.37 15.69 25.52
N LEU A 351 -10.09 15.05 26.44
CA LEU A 351 -9.88 15.17 27.89
C LEU A 351 -9.02 14.02 28.41
N ASP A 352 -9.23 12.81 27.92
CA ASP A 352 -8.43 11.63 28.21
C ASP A 352 -8.26 10.80 26.94
N ASP A 353 -7.01 10.62 26.51
CA ASP A 353 -6.67 9.83 25.34
C ASP A 353 -5.69 8.72 25.72
N PRO A 354 -6.15 7.45 25.76
CA PRO A 354 -5.28 6.33 26.11
C PRO A 354 -4.10 6.16 25.15
N TYR A 355 -4.19 6.73 23.95
CA TYR A 355 -3.17 6.61 22.90
C TYR A 355 -2.20 7.79 22.84
N LYS A 356 -2.34 8.77 23.76
CA LYS A 356 -1.44 9.94 23.89
C LYS A 356 -1.20 10.69 22.58
N ARG A 357 -2.23 10.77 21.73
CA ARG A 357 -2.17 11.54 20.48
C ARG A 357 -1.95 13.03 20.80
N GLU A 358 -1.06 13.68 20.08
CA GLU A 358 -0.81 15.11 20.25
C GLU A 358 -2.11 15.92 20.01
N LYS A 359 -2.28 16.98 20.80
CA LYS A 359 -3.44 17.88 20.74
C LYS A 359 -3.44 18.73 19.48
#